data_41a9000b163c59fccd8eafec102e4c3d
#
_entry.id   41a9000b163c59fccd8eafec102e4c3d
#
_cell.length_a   1.000
_cell.length_b   1.000
_cell.length_c   1.000
_cell.angle_alpha   90.00
_cell.angle_beta   90.00
_cell.angle_gamma   90.00
#
_symmetry.space_group_name_H-M   'P 1'
#
loop_
_entity.id
_entity.type
_entity.pdbx_description
1 polymer ?
#
loop_
_entity_poly.entity_id
_entity_poly.type
_entity_poly.pdbx_seq_one_letter_code
_entity_poly.pdbx_strand_id
1 'polypeptide(L)'
;MLATQFSCHSLNEDGSVNHSEWIAKEDDHDPSFECIEELYKVLGSDQGTIFMYSNYENYVLKSVKSRMEEFDKVHYSECISFLDSITFSPNENKPERALIDLKDIVLKHYYHPSMKGSNSLKAVLPAIMQSSPFLKEKYSQPLTFGENLSGQIFFKEENGMVLDPYKLLPKIKSDVASSNAYFGELLADGAAAMKAFQLIQFSDIISSKEKDNLIDALKNYCELDTLAMLMLFEH
;
A
#
# COMPACT_ATOMS: atom_id res chain seq x y z
N MET A 1 0.74 9.18 15.08
CA MET A 1 1.02 8.76 13.68
C MET A 1 -0.02 9.38 12.78
N LEU A 2 0.34 9.69 11.53
CA LEU A 2 -0.59 10.25 10.55
C LEU A 2 -0.96 9.16 9.53
N ALA A 3 -2.23 9.12 9.15
CA ALA A 3 -2.72 8.38 7.99
C ALA A 3 -2.96 9.39 6.86
N THR A 4 -2.20 9.28 5.79
CA THR A 4 -2.17 10.28 4.71
C THR A 4 -2.55 9.73 3.36
N GLN A 5 -2.59 8.40 3.25
CA GLN A 5 -2.89 7.67 2.03
C GLN A 5 -3.30 6.25 2.38
N PHE A 6 -4.20 5.67 1.59
CA PHE A 6 -4.38 4.22 1.51
C PHE A 6 -4.55 3.78 0.05
N SER A 7 -4.28 2.52 -0.18
CA SER A 7 -4.63 1.75 -1.36
C SER A 7 -5.22 0.41 -0.92
N CYS A 8 -6.17 -0.13 -1.65
CA CYS A 8 -6.82 -1.39 -1.35
C CYS A 8 -7.19 -2.13 -2.64
N HIS A 9 -6.75 -3.38 -2.78
CA HIS A 9 -7.25 -4.31 -3.78
C HIS A 9 -8.25 -5.26 -3.15
N SER A 10 -9.44 -5.35 -3.72
CA SER A 10 -10.49 -6.28 -3.29
C SER A 10 -10.65 -7.38 -4.33
N LEU A 11 -10.45 -8.64 -3.90
CA LEU A 11 -10.70 -9.82 -4.73
C LEU A 11 -12.11 -10.32 -4.44
N ASN A 12 -12.96 -10.30 -5.46
CA ASN A 12 -14.34 -10.75 -5.39
C ASN A 12 -14.45 -12.27 -5.57
N GLU A 13 -15.60 -12.85 -5.18
CA GLU A 13 -15.87 -14.29 -5.31
C GLU A 13 -15.84 -14.78 -6.76
N ASP A 14 -16.14 -13.92 -7.73
CA ASP A 14 -16.08 -14.23 -9.17
C ASP A 14 -14.65 -14.13 -9.76
N GLY A 15 -13.66 -13.81 -8.92
CA GLY A 15 -12.27 -13.63 -9.31
C GLY A 15 -11.94 -12.26 -9.90
N SER A 16 -12.91 -11.36 -10.00
CA SER A 16 -12.64 -9.97 -10.39
C SER A 16 -11.93 -9.20 -9.28
N VAL A 17 -11.08 -8.26 -9.67
CA VAL A 17 -10.31 -7.43 -8.75
C VAL A 17 -10.72 -5.97 -8.92
N ASN A 18 -11.08 -5.33 -7.83
CA ASN A 18 -11.30 -3.89 -7.75
C ASN A 18 -10.14 -3.22 -7.02
N HIS A 19 -9.88 -1.96 -7.35
CA HIS A 19 -8.94 -1.12 -6.64
C HIS A 19 -9.66 0.12 -6.11
N SER A 20 -9.26 0.56 -4.93
CA SER A 20 -9.71 1.79 -4.29
C SER A 20 -8.53 2.46 -3.62
N GLU A 21 -8.45 3.78 -3.75
CA GLU A 21 -7.38 4.55 -3.13
C GLU A 21 -7.87 5.91 -2.64
N TRP A 22 -7.14 6.48 -1.74
CA TRP A 22 -7.27 7.86 -1.32
C TRP A 22 -5.89 8.40 -0.92
N ILE A 23 -5.63 9.66 -1.21
CA ILE A 23 -4.44 10.39 -0.78
C ILE A 23 -4.86 11.79 -0.34
N ALA A 24 -4.27 12.23 0.78
CA ALA A 24 -4.51 13.58 1.28
C ALA A 24 -4.07 14.64 0.27
N LYS A 25 -4.93 15.64 0.07
CA LYS A 25 -4.59 16.83 -0.68
C LYS A 25 -3.72 17.76 0.16
N GLU A 26 -3.12 18.75 -0.49
CA GLU A 26 -2.40 19.81 0.20
C GLU A 26 -3.40 20.58 1.08
N ASP A 27 -3.26 20.47 2.42
CA ASP A 27 -4.07 21.15 3.41
C ASP A 27 -3.28 21.26 4.72
N ASP A 28 -3.54 22.31 5.50
CA ASP A 28 -2.93 22.56 6.80
C ASP A 28 -3.51 21.67 7.93
N HIS A 29 -4.49 20.82 7.62
CA HIS A 29 -5.17 19.97 8.61
C HIS A 29 -4.57 18.56 8.67
N ASP A 30 -4.74 17.89 9.83
CA ASP A 30 -4.42 16.47 9.96
C ASP A 30 -5.39 15.63 9.10
N PRO A 31 -4.92 14.99 8.01
CA PRO A 31 -5.78 14.29 7.08
C PRO A 31 -6.24 12.91 7.58
N SER A 32 -5.78 12.50 8.76
CA SER A 32 -5.98 11.11 9.23
C SER A 32 -7.44 10.75 9.43
N PHE A 33 -8.28 11.69 9.86
CA PHE A 33 -9.69 11.41 10.08
C PHE A 33 -10.41 11.21 8.75
N GLU A 34 -10.17 12.08 7.77
CA GLU A 34 -10.70 11.92 6.41
C GLU A 34 -10.22 10.62 5.76
N CYS A 35 -8.94 10.27 5.93
CA CYS A 35 -8.39 9.00 5.48
C CYS A 35 -9.18 7.79 6.02
N ILE A 36 -9.54 7.80 7.30
CA ILE A 36 -10.32 6.71 7.91
C ILE A 36 -11.77 6.73 7.44
N GLU A 37 -12.39 7.88 7.27
CA GLU A 37 -13.75 8.00 6.72
C GLU A 37 -13.83 7.43 5.30
N GLU A 38 -12.85 7.74 4.45
CA GLU A 38 -12.77 7.18 3.09
C GLU A 38 -12.46 5.68 3.11
N LEU A 39 -11.58 5.22 4.00
CA LEU A 39 -11.31 3.79 4.19
C LEU A 39 -12.56 3.03 4.68
N TYR A 40 -13.34 3.64 5.58
CA TYR A 40 -14.61 3.09 6.05
C TYR A 40 -15.64 2.93 4.93
N LYS A 41 -15.72 3.88 3.99
CA LYS A 41 -16.60 3.74 2.81
C LYS A 41 -16.25 2.53 1.95
N VAL A 42 -14.96 2.19 1.86
CA VAL A 42 -14.48 1.05 1.07
C VAL A 42 -14.67 -0.27 1.80
N LEU A 43 -14.34 -0.34 3.09
CA LEU A 43 -14.25 -1.60 3.85
C LEU A 43 -15.35 -1.79 4.90
N GLY A 44 -16.09 -0.73 5.26
CA GLY A 44 -17.02 -0.77 6.37
C GLY A 44 -18.26 -1.64 6.13
N SER A 45 -18.74 -1.71 4.89
CA SER A 45 -19.90 -2.54 4.50
C SER A 45 -19.53 -3.97 4.10
N ASP A 46 -18.27 -4.24 3.84
CA ASP A 46 -17.74 -5.55 3.49
C ASP A 46 -17.51 -6.39 4.76
N GLN A 47 -17.63 -7.72 4.63
CA GLN A 47 -17.33 -8.70 5.69
C GLN A 47 -16.14 -9.59 5.31
N GLY A 48 -15.49 -9.32 4.21
CA GLY A 48 -14.32 -10.05 3.73
C GLY A 48 -13.11 -9.93 4.67
N THR A 49 -12.18 -10.85 4.51
CA THR A 49 -10.90 -10.84 5.23
C THR A 49 -10.04 -9.67 4.78
N ILE A 50 -9.47 -8.93 5.73
CA ILE A 50 -8.56 -7.82 5.43
C ILE A 50 -7.13 -8.25 5.71
N PHE A 51 -6.27 -8.11 4.71
CA PHE A 51 -4.84 -8.39 4.82
C PHE A 51 -4.02 -7.11 4.99
N MET A 52 -2.92 -7.21 5.70
CA MET A 52 -1.87 -6.20 5.80
C MET A 52 -0.50 -6.86 5.60
N TYR A 53 0.53 -6.06 5.36
CA TYR A 53 1.90 -6.55 5.30
C TYR A 53 2.78 -5.85 6.34
N SER A 54 3.06 -6.53 7.46
CA SER A 54 3.60 -5.95 8.68
C SER A 54 2.53 -5.29 9.55
N ASN A 55 2.79 -5.18 10.84
CA ASN A 55 1.83 -4.68 11.82
C ASN A 55 1.75 -3.13 11.87
N TYR A 56 2.34 -2.45 10.88
CA TYR A 56 2.39 -0.97 10.85
C TYR A 56 1.00 -0.36 10.69
N GLU A 57 0.20 -0.89 9.76
CA GLU A 57 -1.16 -0.44 9.49
C GLU A 57 -2.03 -0.53 10.75
N ASN A 58 -1.98 -1.66 11.46
CA ASN A 58 -2.70 -1.84 12.72
C ASN A 58 -2.32 -0.78 13.78
N TYR A 59 -1.04 -0.41 13.88
CA TYR A 59 -0.61 0.65 14.78
C TYR A 59 -1.12 2.04 14.38
N VAL A 60 -1.08 2.37 13.09
CA VAL A 60 -1.59 3.65 12.58
C VAL A 60 -3.08 3.76 12.84
N LEU A 61 -3.86 2.74 12.46
CA LEU A 61 -5.32 2.72 12.64
C LEU A 61 -5.72 2.88 14.11
N LYS A 62 -5.06 2.17 15.02
CA LYS A 62 -5.27 2.33 16.48
C LYS A 62 -4.94 3.72 16.98
N SER A 63 -3.85 4.32 16.49
CA SER A 63 -3.45 5.67 16.87
C SER A 63 -4.48 6.72 16.40
N VAL A 64 -5.02 6.54 15.19
CA VAL A 64 -6.08 7.45 14.67
C VAL A 64 -7.37 7.23 15.43
N LYS A 65 -7.77 5.98 15.72
CA LYS A 65 -8.96 5.67 16.52
C LYS A 65 -8.93 6.39 17.87
N SER A 66 -7.82 6.30 18.61
CA SER A 66 -7.70 6.97 19.92
C SER A 66 -7.89 8.48 19.81
N ARG A 67 -7.39 9.11 18.74
CA ARG A 67 -7.59 10.55 18.51
C ARG A 67 -9.03 10.90 18.14
N MET A 68 -9.72 10.06 17.35
CA MET A 68 -11.15 10.22 17.05
C MET A 68 -11.99 10.13 18.32
N GLU A 69 -11.68 9.18 19.22
CA GLU A 69 -12.35 9.03 20.52
C GLU A 69 -12.19 10.26 21.43
N GLU A 70 -10.99 10.86 21.41
CA GLU A 70 -10.69 12.09 22.20
C GLU A 70 -11.33 13.33 21.59
N PHE A 71 -11.39 13.43 20.26
CA PHE A 71 -11.85 14.62 19.55
C PHE A 71 -13.38 14.72 19.52
N ASP A 72 -14.07 13.72 18.97
CA ASP A 72 -15.56 13.63 18.96
C ASP A 72 -16.01 12.18 18.76
N LYS A 73 -16.12 11.44 19.86
CA LYS A 73 -16.51 10.05 19.86
C LYS A 73 -17.89 9.79 19.24
N VAL A 74 -18.80 10.76 19.36
CA VAL A 74 -20.18 10.62 18.84
C VAL A 74 -20.18 10.78 17.34
N HIS A 75 -19.51 11.78 16.83
CA HIS A 75 -19.40 12.05 15.39
C HIS A 75 -18.72 10.88 14.66
N TYR A 76 -17.61 10.35 15.19
CA TYR A 76 -16.84 9.27 14.58
C TYR A 76 -17.25 7.87 15.04
N SER A 77 -18.43 7.69 15.62
CA SER A 77 -18.85 6.41 16.24
C SER A 77 -18.84 5.21 15.28
N GLU A 78 -19.20 5.41 14.01
CA GLU A 78 -19.17 4.35 12.98
C GLU A 78 -17.74 3.97 12.59
N CYS A 79 -16.88 4.96 12.36
CA CYS A 79 -15.45 4.74 12.07
C CYS A 79 -14.76 4.06 13.25
N ILE A 80 -15.03 4.49 14.49
CA ILE A 80 -14.49 3.87 15.71
C ILE A 80 -14.92 2.40 15.81
N SER A 81 -16.20 2.11 15.60
CA SER A 81 -16.74 0.74 15.63
C SER A 81 -16.11 -0.15 14.54
N PHE A 82 -15.94 0.39 13.34
CA PHE A 82 -15.22 -0.28 12.26
C PHE A 82 -13.77 -0.59 12.65
N LEU A 83 -13.03 0.40 13.16
CA LEU A 83 -11.64 0.21 13.60
C LEU A 83 -11.52 -0.79 14.75
N ASP A 84 -12.51 -0.84 15.68
CA ASP A 84 -12.58 -1.86 16.74
C ASP A 84 -12.76 -3.28 16.16
N SER A 85 -13.48 -3.40 15.05
CA SER A 85 -13.73 -4.70 14.42
C SER A 85 -12.53 -5.27 13.69
N ILE A 86 -11.55 -4.45 13.29
CA ILE A 86 -10.40 -4.86 12.47
C ILE A 86 -9.05 -4.74 13.17
N THR A 87 -8.90 -3.87 14.17
CA THR A 87 -7.62 -3.66 14.87
C THR A 87 -7.52 -4.54 16.12
N PHE A 88 -6.30 -4.84 16.55
CA PHE A 88 -6.05 -5.69 17.71
C PHE A 88 -4.83 -5.25 18.52
N SER A 89 -4.77 -5.71 19.77
CA SER A 89 -3.61 -5.61 20.67
C SER A 89 -3.01 -6.99 20.92
N PRO A 90 -1.69 -7.11 21.14
CA PRO A 90 -1.02 -8.41 21.33
C PRO A 90 -1.57 -9.26 22.47
N ASN A 91 -2.11 -8.63 23.51
CA ASN A 91 -2.56 -9.29 24.76
C ASN A 91 -4.09 -9.37 24.91
N GLU A 92 -4.83 -9.03 23.85
CA GLU A 92 -6.29 -9.03 23.83
C GLU A 92 -6.81 -10.09 22.87
N ASN A 93 -8.07 -10.50 23.06
CA ASN A 93 -8.75 -11.35 22.08
C ASN A 93 -8.91 -10.58 20.78
N LYS A 94 -8.42 -11.16 19.69
CA LYS A 94 -8.57 -10.57 18.37
C LYS A 94 -10.04 -10.56 17.97
N PRO A 95 -10.54 -9.46 17.38
CA PRO A 95 -11.85 -9.45 16.73
C PRO A 95 -11.91 -10.52 15.62
N GLU A 96 -13.10 -10.97 15.27
CA GLU A 96 -13.30 -11.98 14.22
C GLU A 96 -12.75 -11.49 12.86
N ARG A 97 -12.92 -10.21 12.56
CA ARG A 97 -12.44 -9.56 11.33
C ARG A 97 -11.07 -8.88 11.50
N ALA A 98 -10.28 -9.27 12.49
CA ALA A 98 -8.96 -8.66 12.71
C ALA A 98 -8.06 -8.78 11.47
N LEU A 99 -7.31 -7.72 11.21
CA LEU A 99 -6.28 -7.69 10.17
C LEU A 99 -5.36 -8.90 10.23
N ILE A 100 -5.14 -9.58 9.09
CA ILE A 100 -4.23 -10.71 8.95
C ILE A 100 -2.91 -10.22 8.37
N ASP A 101 -1.82 -10.44 9.10
CA ASP A 101 -0.48 -10.05 8.65
C ASP A 101 0.12 -11.13 7.72
N LEU A 102 0.17 -10.83 6.42
CA LEU A 102 0.79 -11.71 5.42
C LEU A 102 2.29 -11.89 5.65
N LYS A 103 2.98 -10.93 6.26
CA LYS A 103 4.40 -11.07 6.61
C LYS A 103 4.61 -12.18 7.63
N ASP A 104 3.70 -12.34 8.58
CA ASP A 104 3.76 -13.44 9.56
C ASP A 104 3.59 -14.81 8.89
N ILE A 105 2.76 -14.89 7.83
CA ILE A 105 2.60 -16.10 7.03
C ILE A 105 3.90 -16.40 6.26
N VAL A 106 4.47 -15.40 5.59
CA VAL A 106 5.76 -15.53 4.91
C VAL A 106 6.85 -16.00 5.85
N LEU A 107 6.99 -15.37 7.03
CA LEU A 107 8.00 -15.72 8.01
C LEU A 107 7.93 -17.18 8.48
N LYS A 108 6.74 -17.75 8.54
CA LYS A 108 6.51 -19.10 9.06
C LYS A 108 6.55 -20.19 7.98
N HIS A 109 6.16 -19.84 6.75
CA HIS A 109 5.80 -20.85 5.74
C HIS A 109 6.50 -20.69 4.39
N TYR A 110 7.18 -19.57 4.14
CA TYR A 110 7.81 -19.31 2.86
C TYR A 110 9.28 -18.94 2.98
N TYR A 111 10.10 -19.56 2.17
CA TYR A 111 11.51 -19.23 1.99
C TYR A 111 11.94 -19.45 0.55
N HIS A 112 12.65 -18.48 0.00
CA HIS A 112 13.30 -18.63 -1.31
C HIS A 112 14.73 -18.01 -1.24
N PRO A 113 15.75 -18.68 -1.84
CA PRO A 113 17.13 -18.20 -1.75
C PRO A 113 17.34 -16.77 -2.27
N SER A 114 16.56 -16.34 -3.27
CA SER A 114 16.64 -14.98 -3.83
C SER A 114 16.26 -13.88 -2.84
N MET A 115 15.52 -14.20 -1.77
CA MET A 115 15.16 -13.26 -0.71
C MET A 115 16.37 -12.83 0.15
N LYS A 116 17.46 -13.61 0.13
CA LYS A 116 18.70 -13.34 0.87
C LYS A 116 18.47 -13.04 2.37
N GLY A 117 17.49 -13.73 2.96
CA GLY A 117 17.10 -13.56 4.37
C GLY A 117 16.22 -12.34 4.68
N SER A 118 15.83 -11.55 3.70
CA SER A 118 14.89 -10.43 3.87
C SER A 118 13.46 -10.92 3.67
N ASN A 119 12.56 -10.50 4.58
CA ASN A 119 11.11 -10.73 4.48
C ASN A 119 10.36 -9.43 4.17
N SER A 120 11.03 -8.43 3.60
CA SER A 120 10.34 -7.26 3.06
C SER A 120 9.54 -7.65 1.82
N LEU A 121 8.41 -6.98 1.56
CA LEU A 121 7.58 -7.25 0.40
C LEU A 121 8.39 -7.17 -0.92
N LYS A 122 9.34 -6.23 -1.01
CA LYS A 122 10.25 -6.07 -2.15
C LYS A 122 11.20 -7.25 -2.38
N ALA A 123 11.52 -8.02 -1.33
CA ALA A 123 12.32 -9.24 -1.47
C ALA A 123 11.43 -10.47 -1.76
N VAL A 124 10.24 -10.50 -1.17
CA VAL A 124 9.29 -11.61 -1.31
C VAL A 124 8.66 -11.63 -2.69
N LEU A 125 8.21 -10.47 -3.19
CA LEU A 125 7.48 -10.37 -4.46
C LEU A 125 8.26 -10.97 -5.65
N PRO A 126 9.51 -10.59 -5.94
CA PRO A 126 10.27 -11.23 -7.02
C PRO A 126 10.47 -12.74 -6.80
N ALA A 127 10.59 -13.18 -5.55
CA ALA A 127 10.79 -14.58 -5.21
C ALA A 127 9.55 -15.45 -5.51
N ILE A 128 8.35 -14.98 -5.12
CA ILE A 128 7.10 -15.68 -5.45
C ILE A 128 6.83 -15.67 -6.96
N MET A 129 7.10 -14.57 -7.64
CA MET A 129 6.97 -14.47 -9.09
C MET A 129 7.95 -15.41 -9.81
N GLN A 130 9.16 -15.60 -9.28
CA GLN A 130 10.14 -16.56 -9.81
C GLN A 130 9.66 -18.01 -9.70
N SER A 131 8.94 -18.35 -8.63
CA SER A 131 8.56 -19.72 -8.30
C SER A 131 7.14 -20.13 -8.75
N SER A 132 6.27 -19.16 -9.06
CA SER A 132 4.87 -19.40 -9.43
C SER A 132 4.61 -19.34 -10.93
N PRO A 133 4.30 -20.46 -11.60
CA PRO A 133 3.87 -20.45 -13.00
C PRO A 133 2.59 -19.61 -13.22
N PHE A 134 1.66 -19.63 -12.25
CA PHE A 134 0.43 -18.86 -12.31
C PHE A 134 0.71 -17.36 -12.34
N LEU A 135 1.54 -16.86 -11.43
CA LEU A 135 1.90 -15.42 -11.41
C LEU A 135 2.66 -15.02 -12.68
N LYS A 136 3.53 -15.90 -13.19
CA LYS A 136 4.23 -15.69 -14.45
C LYS A 136 3.25 -15.51 -15.61
N GLU A 137 2.27 -16.40 -15.75
CA GLU A 137 1.27 -16.34 -16.81
C GLU A 137 0.42 -15.08 -16.70
N LYS A 138 -0.17 -14.86 -15.53
CA LYS A 138 -1.10 -13.74 -15.28
C LYS A 138 -0.43 -12.37 -15.46
N TYR A 139 0.71 -12.15 -14.82
CA TYR A 139 1.37 -10.84 -14.75
C TYR A 139 2.40 -10.57 -15.87
N SER A 140 2.56 -11.51 -16.82
CA SER A 140 3.20 -11.28 -18.12
C SER A 140 2.28 -10.58 -19.13
N GLN A 141 1.00 -10.45 -18.79
CA GLN A 141 0.01 -9.72 -19.58
C GLN A 141 -0.22 -8.33 -18.96
N PRO A 142 -0.68 -7.37 -19.76
CA PRO A 142 -1.09 -6.07 -19.23
C PRO A 142 -2.20 -6.23 -18.17
N LEU A 143 -2.06 -5.55 -17.03
CA LEU A 143 -3.11 -5.52 -16.01
C LEU A 143 -4.42 -4.96 -16.60
N THR A 144 -5.53 -5.62 -16.28
CA THR A 144 -6.89 -5.22 -16.68
C THR A 144 -7.66 -4.52 -15.57
N PHE A 145 -7.05 -4.32 -14.42
CA PHE A 145 -7.60 -3.67 -13.22
C PHE A 145 -6.58 -2.71 -12.63
N GLY A 146 -7.00 -1.96 -11.61
CA GLY A 146 -6.20 -0.90 -11.01
C GLY A 146 -6.50 0.47 -11.65
N GLU A 147 -6.19 1.54 -10.95
CA GLU A 147 -6.39 2.91 -11.44
C GLU A 147 -5.12 3.48 -12.07
N ASN A 148 -3.99 3.34 -11.42
CA ASN A 148 -2.72 3.93 -11.85
C ASN A 148 -1.83 2.92 -12.61
N LEU A 149 -1.99 1.62 -12.33
CA LEU A 149 -1.15 0.55 -12.86
C LEU A 149 -1.81 -0.25 -14.00
N SER A 150 -3.04 0.09 -14.39
CA SER A 150 -3.75 -0.55 -15.51
C SER A 150 -2.93 -0.48 -16.80
N GLY A 151 -2.89 -1.58 -17.55
CA GLY A 151 -2.12 -1.70 -18.79
C GLY A 151 -0.62 -2.01 -18.59
N GLN A 152 -0.12 -2.03 -17.36
CA GLN A 152 1.27 -2.35 -17.07
C GLN A 152 1.51 -3.86 -17.00
N ILE A 153 2.76 -4.28 -17.31
CA ILE A 153 3.23 -5.66 -17.24
C ILE A 153 4.25 -5.74 -16.11
N PHE A 154 3.96 -6.56 -15.09
CA PHE A 154 4.80 -6.68 -13.90
C PHE A 154 5.71 -7.89 -13.88
N PHE A 155 5.46 -8.92 -14.70
CA PHE A 155 6.41 -10.02 -14.85
C PHE A 155 7.37 -9.73 -15.99
N LYS A 156 8.63 -9.45 -15.65
CA LYS A 156 9.74 -9.35 -16.59
C LYS A 156 10.93 -10.11 -16.07
N GLU A 157 11.64 -10.79 -16.98
CA GLU A 157 12.79 -11.63 -16.65
C GLU A 157 14.01 -11.16 -17.44
N GLU A 158 15.14 -11.05 -16.76
CA GLU A 158 16.45 -10.79 -17.36
C GLU A 158 17.46 -11.79 -16.82
N ASN A 159 18.23 -12.43 -17.70
CA ASN A 159 19.26 -13.42 -17.36
C ASN A 159 18.74 -14.54 -16.43
N GLY A 160 17.49 -15.00 -16.61
CA GLY A 160 16.88 -16.05 -15.81
C GLY A 160 16.42 -15.62 -14.41
N MET A 161 16.38 -14.31 -14.13
CA MET A 161 15.90 -13.76 -12.88
C MET A 161 14.76 -12.76 -13.12
N VAL A 162 13.72 -12.86 -12.30
CA VAL A 162 12.61 -11.91 -12.32
C VAL A 162 13.08 -10.55 -11.83
N LEU A 163 12.79 -9.51 -12.60
CA LEU A 163 13.05 -8.13 -12.21
C LEU A 163 12.14 -7.73 -11.04
N ASP A 164 12.68 -6.93 -10.15
CA ASP A 164 11.91 -6.31 -9.08
C ASP A 164 10.78 -5.43 -9.66
N PRO A 165 9.50 -5.76 -9.43
CA PRO A 165 8.36 -5.01 -9.97
C PRO A 165 8.37 -3.52 -9.59
N TYR A 166 8.92 -3.16 -8.44
CA TYR A 166 9.05 -1.74 -8.04
C TYR A 166 9.95 -0.94 -8.98
N LYS A 167 10.91 -1.59 -9.65
CA LYS A 167 11.76 -0.95 -10.67
C LYS A 167 11.05 -0.77 -12.01
N LEU A 168 9.90 -1.40 -12.19
CA LEU A 168 9.07 -1.29 -13.39
C LEU A 168 8.04 -0.16 -13.29
N LEU A 169 7.88 0.45 -12.11
CA LEU A 169 7.01 1.60 -11.93
C LEU A 169 7.40 2.77 -12.84
N PRO A 170 6.44 3.58 -13.30
CA PRO A 170 6.70 4.78 -14.06
C PRO A 170 7.69 5.70 -13.32
N LYS A 171 8.74 6.13 -14.03
CA LYS A 171 9.70 7.08 -13.45
C LYS A 171 9.07 8.46 -13.33
N ILE A 172 9.32 9.12 -12.22
CA ILE A 172 8.91 10.51 -12.01
C ILE A 172 9.59 11.37 -13.08
N LYS A 173 8.79 12.10 -13.85
CA LYS A 173 9.31 13.05 -14.84
C LYS A 173 9.57 14.37 -14.11
N SER A 174 10.84 14.76 -13.99
CA SER A 174 11.23 16.08 -13.52
C SER A 174 11.93 16.84 -14.65
N ASP A 175 11.62 18.11 -14.80
CA ASP A 175 12.25 19.00 -15.79
C ASP A 175 13.68 19.41 -15.36
N VAL A 176 14.09 19.09 -14.12
CA VAL A 176 15.41 19.39 -13.57
C VAL A 176 16.20 18.11 -13.33
N ALA A 177 17.33 17.94 -14.03
CA ALA A 177 18.14 16.73 -13.98
C ALA A 177 18.66 16.34 -12.57
N SER A 178 18.86 17.31 -11.68
CA SER A 178 19.21 17.11 -10.27
C SER A 178 18.06 16.56 -9.42
N SER A 179 16.81 16.84 -9.80
CA SER A 179 15.61 16.35 -9.11
C SER A 179 15.32 14.88 -9.43
N ASN A 180 15.65 14.40 -10.63
CA ASN A 180 15.35 13.02 -11.04
C ASN A 180 16.07 11.95 -10.20
N ALA A 181 17.32 12.19 -9.80
CA ALA A 181 18.07 11.29 -8.90
C ALA A 181 17.47 11.33 -7.49
N TYR A 182 17.14 12.53 -7.00
CA TYR A 182 16.56 12.76 -5.69
C TYR A 182 15.14 12.15 -5.56
N PHE A 183 14.29 12.33 -6.56
CA PHE A 183 12.93 11.74 -6.58
C PHE A 183 12.94 10.22 -6.79
N GLY A 184 13.93 9.66 -7.51
CA GLY A 184 14.11 8.21 -7.65
C GLY A 184 14.46 7.54 -6.32
N GLU A 185 15.22 8.22 -5.46
CA GLU A 185 15.52 7.77 -4.09
C GLU A 185 14.37 7.97 -3.12
N LEU A 186 13.49 8.98 -3.35
CA LEU A 186 12.35 9.30 -2.50
C LEU A 186 11.25 8.22 -2.47
N LEU A 187 11.24 7.27 -3.41
CA LEU A 187 10.28 6.16 -3.46
C LEU A 187 10.94 4.80 -3.28
N ALA A 188 12.18 4.79 -2.76
CA ALA A 188 12.91 3.54 -2.55
C ALA A 188 12.31 2.66 -1.44
N ASP A 189 11.63 3.26 -0.46
CA ASP A 189 10.97 2.55 0.66
C ASP A 189 9.87 3.42 1.31
N GLY A 190 9.19 2.90 2.35
CA GLY A 190 8.12 3.61 3.05
C GLY A 190 8.58 4.90 3.76
N ALA A 191 9.83 4.98 4.22
CA ALA A 191 10.36 6.21 4.81
C ALA A 191 10.56 7.29 3.73
N ALA A 192 10.94 6.88 2.53
CA ALA A 192 11.05 7.73 1.37
C ALA A 192 9.68 8.27 0.90
N ALA A 193 8.64 7.43 0.93
CA ALA A 193 7.26 7.85 0.65
C ALA A 193 6.76 8.90 1.64
N MET A 194 7.08 8.74 2.93
CA MET A 194 6.75 9.75 3.95
C MET A 194 7.45 11.09 3.70
N LYS A 195 8.72 11.09 3.29
CA LYS A 195 9.45 12.31 2.91
C LYS A 195 8.84 12.97 1.67
N ALA A 196 8.43 12.18 0.68
CA ALA A 196 7.75 12.70 -0.51
C ALA A 196 6.45 13.41 -0.13
N PHE A 197 5.66 12.80 0.77
CA PHE A 197 4.44 13.43 1.29
C PHE A 197 4.73 14.73 2.05
N GLN A 198 5.76 14.76 2.91
CA GLN A 198 6.18 16.00 3.60
C GLN A 198 6.57 17.11 2.63
N LEU A 199 7.26 16.78 1.52
CA LEU A 199 7.58 17.75 0.48
C LEU A 199 6.33 18.31 -0.21
N ILE A 200 5.33 17.49 -0.48
CA ILE A 200 4.06 17.93 -1.06
C ILE A 200 3.38 18.93 -0.14
N GLN A 201 3.33 18.64 1.15
CA GLN A 201 2.61 19.47 2.15
C GLN A 201 3.31 20.78 2.50
N PHE A 202 4.63 20.73 2.68
CA PHE A 202 5.35 21.81 3.38
C PHE A 202 6.43 22.50 2.53
N SER A 203 6.63 22.08 1.27
CA SER A 203 7.69 22.68 0.45
C SER A 203 7.15 23.77 -0.45
N ASP A 204 7.68 25.00 -0.25
CA ASP A 204 7.50 26.13 -1.17
C ASP A 204 8.48 26.09 -2.37
N ILE A 205 9.41 25.11 -2.38
CA ILE A 205 10.50 25.05 -3.36
C ILE A 205 10.10 24.28 -4.61
N ILE A 206 9.16 23.32 -4.48
CA ILE A 206 8.69 22.49 -5.59
C ILE A 206 7.46 23.10 -6.25
N SER A 207 7.42 23.09 -7.59
CA SER A 207 6.28 23.57 -8.35
C SER A 207 5.04 22.70 -8.19
N SER A 208 3.85 23.25 -8.47
CA SER A 208 2.59 22.45 -8.46
C SER A 208 2.70 21.23 -9.36
N LYS A 209 3.32 21.33 -10.53
CA LYS A 209 3.53 20.19 -11.45
C LYS A 209 4.43 19.10 -10.84
N GLU A 210 5.45 19.47 -10.07
CA GLU A 210 6.29 18.52 -9.36
C GLU A 210 5.54 17.87 -8.19
N LYS A 211 4.67 18.60 -7.49
CA LYS A 211 3.77 18.05 -6.47
C LYS A 211 2.82 17.02 -7.10
N ASP A 212 2.19 17.33 -8.24
CA ASP A 212 1.33 16.39 -8.97
C ASP A 212 2.08 15.12 -9.37
N ASN A 213 3.29 15.25 -9.91
CA ASN A 213 4.14 14.10 -10.27
C ASN A 213 4.51 13.25 -9.05
N LEU A 214 4.73 13.86 -7.87
CA LEU A 214 4.98 13.13 -6.62
C LEU A 214 3.73 12.41 -6.13
N ILE A 215 2.56 13.03 -6.23
CA ILE A 215 1.28 12.41 -5.88
C ILE A 215 1.04 11.17 -6.76
N ASP A 216 1.22 11.29 -8.08
CA ASP A 216 1.07 10.17 -9.01
C ASP A 216 2.05 9.04 -8.68
N ALA A 217 3.29 9.38 -8.32
CA ALA A 217 4.29 8.39 -7.94
C ALA A 217 3.96 7.69 -6.61
N LEU A 218 3.43 8.42 -5.61
CA LEU A 218 2.95 7.85 -4.35
C LEU A 218 1.76 6.92 -4.57
N LYS A 219 0.83 7.29 -5.46
CA LYS A 219 -0.30 6.45 -5.84
C LYS A 219 0.17 5.15 -6.52
N ASN A 220 1.02 5.24 -7.53
CA ASN A 220 1.62 4.07 -8.19
C ASN A 220 2.32 3.14 -7.20
N TYR A 221 3.08 3.71 -6.27
CA TYR A 221 3.82 2.95 -5.27
C TYR A 221 2.87 2.22 -4.29
N CYS A 222 1.88 2.93 -3.75
CA CYS A 222 0.91 2.38 -2.81
C CYS A 222 0.01 1.32 -3.47
N GLU A 223 -0.39 1.53 -4.73
CA GLU A 223 -1.14 0.54 -5.50
C GLU A 223 -0.30 -0.72 -5.75
N LEU A 224 1.00 -0.60 -6.04
CA LEU A 224 1.87 -1.77 -6.19
C LEU A 224 2.06 -2.51 -4.86
N ASP A 225 2.14 -1.83 -3.72
CA ASP A 225 2.25 -2.50 -2.42
C ASP A 225 1.04 -3.41 -2.16
N THR A 226 -0.18 -2.95 -2.43
CA THR A 226 -1.39 -3.77 -2.26
C THR A 226 -1.58 -4.81 -3.37
N LEU A 227 -1.17 -4.51 -4.60
CA LEU A 227 -1.10 -5.50 -5.68
C LEU A 227 -0.11 -6.64 -5.34
N ALA A 228 1.03 -6.32 -4.73
CA ALA A 228 2.00 -7.31 -4.29
C ALA A 228 1.42 -8.24 -3.20
N MET A 229 0.59 -7.71 -2.30
CA MET A 229 -0.14 -8.54 -1.32
C MET A 229 -1.16 -9.46 -2.00
N LEU A 230 -1.86 -8.98 -3.04
CA LEU A 230 -2.75 -9.82 -3.85
C LEU A 230 -1.96 -10.93 -4.56
N MET A 231 -0.83 -10.62 -5.19
CA MET A 231 0.05 -11.62 -5.82
C MET A 231 0.56 -12.65 -4.80
N LEU A 232 0.85 -12.23 -3.58
CA LEU A 232 1.25 -13.13 -2.50
C LEU A 232 0.11 -14.06 -2.07
N PHE A 233 -1.11 -13.57 -2.02
CA PHE A 233 -2.30 -14.36 -1.72
C PHE A 233 -2.59 -15.38 -2.83
N GLU A 234 -2.36 -15.04 -4.09
CA GLU A 234 -2.56 -15.91 -5.26
C GLU A 234 -1.47 -16.97 -5.43
N HIS A 235 -0.31 -16.81 -4.80
CA HIS A 235 0.83 -17.76 -4.85
C HIS A 235 0.57 -18.99 -4.01
#